data_96784e310334770c8459e472f8716634
#
_entry.id   96784e310334770c8459e472f8716634
#
_cell.length_a   1.000
_cell.length_b   1.000
_cell.length_c   1.000
_cell.angle_alpha   90.00
_cell.angle_beta   90.00
_cell.angle_gamma   90.00
#
_symmetry.space_group_name_H-M   'P 1'
#
loop_
_entity.id
_entity.type
_entity.pdbx_description
1 polymer ?
#
loop_
_entity_poly.entity_id
_entity_poly.type
_entity_poly.pdbx_seq_one_letter_code
_entity_poly.pdbx_strand_id
1 'polypeptide(L)'
;MERGISDTLWDNYRSLIKHWTPSEPVIHIDDSDVVKPDGYKFEALGTVRDGSESTSVKNVYKKGYHVTEACVMTDSGHPVSIFSRIHSSAEKGYKSANPITFSAIKTGAQLFEKATFVMDRGYDDNKMFTKLEELRQNYVIRLTQKRKLFFHGKWVPTIELCSRRKGKVKLPLFYHGKKHTAYLSHVKVKITASKKDVYLVLVYGITEHPMMLVTNQAISFKEDVIKVAEMYFSR
;
A
#
# COMPACT_ATOMS: atom_id res chain seq x y z
N MET A 1 24.99 -18.76 7.46
CA MET A 1 24.32 -19.03 8.76
C MET A 1 23.54 -17.78 9.11
N GLU A 2 22.25 -17.73 8.81
CA GLU A 2 21.37 -16.68 9.33
C GLU A 2 21.25 -16.89 10.83
N ARG A 3 21.85 -16.00 11.61
CA ARG A 3 21.54 -15.92 13.05
C ARG A 3 20.17 -15.27 13.15
N GLY A 4 19.12 -16.09 13.23
CA GLY A 4 17.78 -15.61 13.49
C GLY A 4 17.74 -14.82 14.80
N ILE A 5 16.93 -13.77 14.84
CA ILE A 5 16.56 -13.09 16.08
C ILE A 5 15.91 -14.15 16.99
N SER A 6 16.30 -14.21 18.27
CA SER A 6 15.71 -15.17 19.20
C SER A 6 14.20 -14.91 19.36
N ASP A 7 13.41 -15.97 19.54
CA ASP A 7 11.95 -15.86 19.70
C ASP A 7 11.59 -14.91 20.84
N THR A 8 12.35 -14.93 21.94
CA THR A 8 12.17 -14.02 23.08
C THR A 8 12.33 -12.54 22.66
N LEU A 9 13.32 -12.23 21.81
CA LEU A 9 13.52 -10.86 21.33
C LEU A 9 12.38 -10.42 20.43
N TRP A 10 11.88 -11.31 19.56
CA TRP A 10 10.71 -11.07 18.75
C TRP A 10 9.44 -10.83 19.59
N ASP A 11 9.22 -11.63 20.63
CA ASP A 11 8.04 -11.48 21.49
C ASP A 11 8.09 -10.17 22.29
N ASN A 12 9.27 -9.78 22.78
CA ASN A 12 9.46 -8.48 23.41
C ASN A 12 9.21 -7.34 22.45
N TYR A 13 9.74 -7.41 21.23
CA TYR A 13 9.51 -6.41 20.19
C TYR A 13 8.02 -6.26 19.82
N ARG A 14 7.32 -7.38 19.65
CA ARG A 14 5.87 -7.41 19.39
C ARG A 14 5.07 -6.78 20.53
N SER A 15 5.44 -7.07 21.76
CA SER A 15 4.80 -6.48 22.94
C SER A 15 4.98 -4.96 22.99
N LEU A 16 6.19 -4.46 22.72
CA LEU A 16 6.49 -3.04 22.66
C LEU A 16 5.70 -2.33 21.55
N ILE A 17 5.66 -2.91 20.35
CA ILE A 17 4.89 -2.34 19.23
C ILE A 17 3.42 -2.19 19.60
N LYS A 18 2.81 -3.23 20.17
CA LYS A 18 1.40 -3.18 20.59
C LYS A 18 1.12 -2.11 21.64
N HIS A 19 2.09 -1.82 22.47
CA HIS A 19 1.96 -0.77 23.50
C HIS A 19 1.97 0.66 22.90
N TRP A 20 2.65 0.85 21.77
CA TRP A 20 2.81 2.16 21.15
C TRP A 20 1.87 2.42 19.96
N THR A 21 1.02 1.45 19.63
CA THR A 21 0.13 1.54 18.47
C THR A 21 -1.33 1.51 18.89
N PRO A 22 -2.22 2.18 18.13
CA PRO A 22 -3.65 2.11 18.38
C PRO A 22 -4.16 0.67 18.17
N SER A 23 -5.35 0.37 18.71
CA SER A 23 -5.98 -0.96 18.61
C SER A 23 -6.28 -1.39 17.17
N GLU A 24 -6.60 -0.45 16.30
CA GLU A 24 -6.78 -0.63 14.84
C GLU A 24 -5.74 0.21 14.07
N PRO A 25 -4.46 -0.23 14.01
CA PRO A 25 -3.40 0.58 13.45
C PRO A 25 -3.44 0.64 11.92
N VAL A 26 -2.74 1.63 11.38
CA VAL A 26 -2.43 1.73 9.96
C VAL A 26 -1.07 1.10 9.70
N ILE A 27 -1.01 0.18 8.72
CA ILE A 27 0.21 -0.50 8.28
C ILE A 27 0.46 -0.12 6.83
N HIS A 28 1.58 0.55 6.58
CA HIS A 28 2.04 0.84 5.23
C HIS A 28 2.92 -0.28 4.71
N ILE A 29 2.65 -0.77 3.48
CA ILE A 29 3.54 -1.69 2.77
C ILE A 29 4.04 -0.99 1.51
N ASP A 30 5.36 -1.01 1.33
CA ASP A 30 6.02 -0.45 0.15
C ASP A 30 7.24 -1.27 -0.25
N ASP A 31 7.59 -1.23 -1.53
CA ASP A 31 8.80 -1.82 -2.07
C ASP A 31 9.80 -0.72 -2.43
N SER A 32 11.04 -0.91 -2.06
CA SER A 32 12.16 -0.02 -2.40
C SER A 32 13.22 -0.78 -3.17
N ASP A 33 13.89 -0.08 -4.08
CA ASP A 33 14.99 -0.61 -4.88
C ASP A 33 16.34 -0.18 -4.28
N VAL A 34 17.22 -1.15 -3.99
CA VAL A 34 18.57 -0.90 -3.50
C VAL A 34 19.57 -1.20 -4.61
N VAL A 35 20.05 -0.14 -5.26
CA VAL A 35 21.02 -0.24 -6.36
C VAL A 35 22.41 -0.59 -5.84
N LYS A 36 23.06 -1.59 -6.46
CA LYS A 36 24.41 -2.07 -6.16
C LYS A 36 25.21 -2.29 -7.45
N PRO A 37 25.57 -1.22 -8.19
CA PRO A 37 26.17 -1.34 -9.52
C PRO A 37 27.50 -2.10 -9.49
N ASP A 38 28.29 -1.97 -8.41
CA ASP A 38 29.60 -2.60 -8.22
C ASP A 38 29.55 -3.88 -7.38
N GLY A 39 28.37 -4.44 -7.21
CA GLY A 39 28.13 -5.60 -6.34
C GLY A 39 28.47 -6.95 -6.97
N TYR A 40 29.60 -7.10 -7.67
CA TYR A 40 29.96 -8.30 -8.46
C TYR A 40 30.05 -9.61 -7.66
N LYS A 41 30.22 -9.54 -6.35
CA LYS A 41 30.32 -10.71 -5.45
C LYS A 41 29.03 -10.99 -4.68
N PHE A 42 27.97 -10.20 -4.88
CA PHE A 42 26.72 -10.40 -4.18
C PHE A 42 25.90 -11.52 -4.83
N GLU A 43 25.42 -12.45 -4.02
CA GLU A 43 24.60 -13.58 -4.47
C GLU A 43 23.25 -13.10 -5.02
N ALA A 44 22.80 -13.74 -6.08
CA ALA A 44 21.51 -13.51 -6.70
C ALA A 44 21.19 -12.02 -6.98
N LEU A 45 22.21 -11.24 -7.37
CA LEU A 45 22.04 -9.82 -7.67
C LEU A 45 21.18 -9.64 -8.93
N GLY A 46 19.97 -9.16 -8.76
CA GLY A 46 18.97 -8.99 -9.81
C GLY A 46 19.11 -7.67 -10.57
N THR A 47 18.04 -7.29 -11.24
CA THR A 47 17.91 -6.01 -11.92
C THR A 47 16.76 -5.23 -11.29
N VAL A 48 17.05 -4.01 -10.84
CA VAL A 48 16.10 -3.11 -10.20
C VAL A 48 16.05 -1.77 -10.94
N ARG A 49 14.98 -1.01 -10.74
CA ARG A 49 14.87 0.34 -11.29
C ARG A 49 15.67 1.30 -10.43
N ASP A 50 16.57 2.05 -11.06
CA ASP A 50 17.23 3.17 -10.38
C ASP A 50 16.30 4.38 -10.37
N GLY A 51 15.68 4.62 -9.21
CA GLY A 51 14.77 5.74 -9.03
C GLY A 51 15.45 7.12 -9.11
N SER A 52 16.75 7.19 -8.80
CA SER A 52 17.53 8.44 -8.83
C SER A 52 17.88 8.89 -10.25
N GLU A 53 18.08 7.96 -11.17
CA GLU A 53 18.42 8.22 -12.56
C GLU A 53 17.22 8.05 -13.52
N SER A 54 16.12 7.46 -13.06
CA SER A 54 14.89 7.30 -13.84
C SER A 54 14.10 8.60 -13.92
N THR A 55 13.54 8.87 -15.10
CA THR A 55 12.65 10.01 -15.33
C THR A 55 11.23 9.52 -15.66
N SER A 56 10.29 10.46 -15.84
CA SER A 56 8.94 10.14 -16.33
C SER A 56 8.92 9.56 -17.76
N VAL A 57 9.98 9.79 -18.52
CA VAL A 57 10.09 9.38 -19.94
C VAL A 57 10.98 8.14 -20.11
N LYS A 58 12.01 7.97 -19.25
CA LYS A 58 13.01 6.89 -19.38
C LYS A 58 13.25 6.21 -18.05
N ASN A 59 13.04 4.89 -18.00
CA ASN A 59 13.46 4.07 -16.87
C ASN A 59 14.92 3.66 -17.03
N VAL A 60 15.70 3.80 -15.96
CA VAL A 60 17.07 3.29 -15.87
C VAL A 60 17.06 2.08 -14.95
N TYR A 61 17.72 1.01 -15.36
CA TYR A 61 17.81 -0.25 -14.61
C TYR A 61 19.27 -0.54 -14.29
N LYS A 62 19.54 -0.95 -13.07
CA LYS A 62 20.87 -1.34 -12.56
C LYS A 62 20.80 -2.64 -11.79
N LYS A 63 21.97 -3.19 -11.46
CA LYS A 63 22.06 -4.33 -10.55
C LYS A 63 21.66 -3.90 -9.13
N GLY A 64 20.90 -4.77 -8.44
CA GLY A 64 20.40 -4.45 -7.10
C GLY A 64 19.46 -5.50 -6.53
N TYR A 65 18.83 -5.13 -5.42
CA TYR A 65 17.84 -5.91 -4.70
C TYR A 65 16.56 -5.08 -4.51
N HIS A 66 15.44 -5.77 -4.38
CA HIS A 66 14.22 -5.19 -3.85
C HIS A 66 14.19 -5.36 -2.33
N VAL A 67 13.58 -4.41 -1.64
CA VAL A 67 13.28 -4.48 -0.20
C VAL A 67 11.79 -4.26 -0.05
N THR A 68 11.07 -5.27 0.44
CA THR A 68 9.68 -5.11 0.87
C THR A 68 9.67 -4.76 2.35
N GLU A 69 9.06 -3.63 2.68
CA GLU A 69 8.95 -3.10 4.04
C GLU A 69 7.49 -3.00 4.45
N ALA A 70 7.17 -3.37 5.69
CA ALA A 70 5.91 -3.04 6.32
C ALA A 70 6.15 -2.26 7.61
N CYS A 71 5.58 -1.06 7.70
CA CYS A 71 5.68 -0.18 8.86
C CYS A 71 4.29 0.06 9.46
N VAL A 72 4.19 -0.05 10.78
CA VAL A 72 3.00 0.36 11.53
C VAL A 72 3.17 1.78 12.04
N MET A 73 2.11 2.58 11.96
CA MET A 73 2.10 3.94 12.53
C MET A 73 1.78 3.86 14.02
N THR A 74 2.65 4.47 14.84
CA THR A 74 2.44 4.60 16.28
C THR A 74 1.44 5.70 16.61
N ASP A 75 0.96 5.76 17.85
CA ASP A 75 0.09 6.83 18.36
C ASP A 75 0.74 8.22 18.23
N SER A 76 2.06 8.29 18.30
CA SER A 76 2.84 9.51 18.10
C SER A 76 3.08 9.88 16.64
N GLY A 77 2.56 9.08 15.68
CA GLY A 77 2.71 9.32 14.25
C GLY A 77 4.08 8.91 13.66
N HIS A 78 4.89 8.14 14.40
CA HIS A 78 6.15 7.60 13.90
C HIS A 78 5.97 6.20 13.31
N PRO A 79 6.55 5.90 12.12
CA PRO A 79 6.52 4.56 11.57
C PRO A 79 7.52 3.65 12.31
N VAL A 80 7.09 2.42 12.59
CA VAL A 80 7.93 1.36 13.16
C VAL A 80 7.87 0.14 12.25
N SER A 81 9.03 -0.39 11.85
CA SER A 81 9.10 -1.57 10.98
C SER A 81 8.60 -2.81 11.71
N ILE A 82 7.69 -3.55 11.07
CA ILE A 82 7.19 -4.85 11.56
C ILE A 82 7.59 -6.00 10.66
N PHE A 83 8.03 -5.70 9.44
CA PHE A 83 8.50 -6.65 8.47
C PHE A 83 9.45 -5.95 7.50
N SER A 84 10.63 -6.54 7.28
CA SER A 84 11.58 -6.11 6.27
C SER A 84 12.20 -7.33 5.61
N ARG A 85 12.21 -7.37 4.28
CA ARG A 85 12.82 -8.47 3.53
C ARG A 85 13.48 -7.98 2.25
N ILE A 86 14.78 -8.27 2.16
CA ILE A 86 15.54 -8.14 0.91
C ILE A 86 15.25 -9.35 0.04
N HIS A 87 15.02 -9.12 -1.26
CA HIS A 87 14.78 -10.18 -2.23
C HIS A 87 15.21 -9.78 -3.64
N SER A 88 15.31 -10.76 -4.53
CA SER A 88 15.76 -10.53 -5.89
C SER A 88 15.04 -11.42 -6.90
N SER A 89 14.80 -10.86 -8.08
CA SER A 89 14.29 -11.64 -9.22
C SER A 89 15.29 -12.68 -9.74
N ALA A 90 16.57 -12.62 -9.34
CA ALA A 90 17.60 -13.58 -9.69
C ALA A 90 17.71 -14.76 -8.70
N GLU A 91 16.92 -14.75 -7.60
CA GLU A 91 16.87 -15.87 -6.66
C GLU A 91 16.30 -17.14 -7.32
N LYS A 92 16.90 -18.28 -7.01
CA LYS A 92 16.40 -19.58 -7.50
C LYS A 92 14.96 -19.82 -7.05
N GLY A 93 14.06 -20.02 -8.01
CA GLY A 93 12.64 -20.25 -7.72
C GLY A 93 11.80 -18.99 -7.54
N TYR A 94 12.37 -17.79 -7.70
CA TYR A 94 11.61 -16.55 -7.68
C TYR A 94 10.55 -16.55 -8.80
N LYS A 95 9.32 -16.22 -8.45
CA LYS A 95 8.21 -16.10 -9.42
C LYS A 95 7.61 -14.69 -9.44
N SER A 96 7.53 -14.04 -8.29
CA SER A 96 7.01 -12.68 -8.12
C SER A 96 7.26 -12.18 -6.69
N ALA A 97 7.08 -10.88 -6.43
CA ALA A 97 7.11 -10.30 -5.08
C ALA A 97 5.88 -10.66 -4.23
N ASN A 98 4.77 -11.12 -4.84
CA ASN A 98 3.52 -11.38 -4.12
C ASN A 98 3.67 -12.27 -2.87
N PRO A 99 4.42 -13.39 -2.86
CA PRO A 99 4.61 -14.21 -1.65
C PRO A 99 5.25 -13.44 -0.51
N ILE A 100 6.13 -12.49 -0.82
CA ILE A 100 6.83 -11.66 0.18
C ILE A 100 5.86 -10.65 0.77
N THR A 101 5.11 -9.96 -0.08
CA THR A 101 4.04 -9.06 0.34
C THR A 101 2.97 -9.80 1.19
N PHE A 102 2.60 -11.04 0.81
CA PHE A 102 1.69 -11.85 1.62
C PHE A 102 2.27 -12.19 2.99
N SER A 103 3.58 -12.40 3.10
CA SER A 103 4.24 -12.60 4.38
C SER A 103 4.18 -11.33 5.24
N ALA A 104 4.39 -10.15 4.64
CA ALA A 104 4.26 -8.87 5.33
C ALA A 104 2.81 -8.65 5.86
N ILE A 105 1.79 -8.91 5.02
CA ILE A 105 0.39 -8.84 5.41
C ILE A 105 0.09 -9.82 6.56
N LYS A 106 0.57 -11.06 6.45
CA LYS A 106 0.39 -12.08 7.48
C LYS A 106 1.03 -11.67 8.81
N THR A 107 2.23 -11.10 8.77
CA THR A 107 2.91 -10.58 9.97
C THR A 107 2.08 -9.50 10.65
N GLY A 108 1.58 -8.51 9.90
CA GLY A 108 0.70 -7.48 10.46
C GLY A 108 -0.60 -8.05 11.03
N ALA A 109 -1.24 -9.00 10.34
CA ALA A 109 -2.47 -9.66 10.79
C ALA A 109 -2.25 -10.56 12.03
N GLN A 110 -1.05 -11.08 12.24
CA GLN A 110 -0.68 -11.81 13.45
C GLN A 110 -0.42 -10.88 14.65
N LEU A 111 0.09 -9.67 14.37
CA LEU A 111 0.33 -8.66 15.41
C LEU A 111 -0.98 -8.00 15.86
N PHE A 112 -1.88 -7.72 14.94
CA PHE A 112 -3.11 -6.96 15.20
C PHE A 112 -4.32 -7.74 14.69
N GLU A 113 -5.32 -7.92 15.52
CA GLU A 113 -6.57 -8.58 15.15
C GLU A 113 -7.23 -7.87 13.97
N LYS A 114 -7.15 -6.54 13.94
CA LYS A 114 -7.66 -5.70 12.86
C LYS A 114 -6.74 -4.52 12.62
N ALA A 115 -6.23 -4.41 11.40
CA ALA A 115 -5.42 -3.29 10.95
C ALA A 115 -5.92 -2.78 9.60
N THR A 116 -5.49 -1.57 9.19
CA THR A 116 -5.73 -1.05 7.86
C THR A 116 -4.42 -1.05 7.07
N PHE A 117 -4.33 -1.89 6.05
CA PHE A 117 -3.17 -1.96 5.16
C PHE A 117 -3.26 -0.90 4.07
N VAL A 118 -2.25 -0.05 3.99
CA VAL A 118 -2.17 1.04 3.01
C VAL A 118 -1.07 0.72 2.00
N MET A 119 -1.43 0.69 0.72
CA MET A 119 -0.53 0.31 -0.36
C MET A 119 -0.72 1.20 -1.57
N ASP A 120 0.33 1.34 -2.39
CA ASP A 120 0.26 2.11 -3.60
C ASP A 120 -0.35 1.31 -4.79
N ARG A 121 -0.35 1.91 -5.98
CA ARG A 121 -0.93 1.31 -7.21
C ARG A 121 -0.17 0.07 -7.71
N GLY A 122 1.04 -0.17 -7.24
CA GLY A 122 1.80 -1.39 -7.56
C GLY A 122 1.14 -2.65 -7.02
N TYR A 123 0.36 -2.48 -5.96
CA TYR A 123 -0.38 -3.55 -5.29
C TYR A 123 -1.84 -3.69 -5.76
N ASP A 124 -2.24 -3.01 -6.83
CA ASP A 124 -3.58 -3.14 -7.43
C ASP A 124 -3.74 -4.50 -8.14
N ASP A 125 -3.78 -5.56 -7.36
CA ASP A 125 -3.93 -6.96 -7.80
C ASP A 125 -5.06 -7.66 -7.03
N ASN A 126 -5.87 -8.45 -7.72
CA ASN A 126 -6.94 -9.23 -7.10
C ASN A 126 -6.44 -10.17 -6.01
N LYS A 127 -5.22 -10.71 -6.14
CA LYS A 127 -4.60 -11.56 -5.12
C LYS A 127 -4.35 -10.83 -3.81
N MET A 128 -3.99 -9.54 -3.86
CA MET A 128 -3.83 -8.69 -2.68
C MET A 128 -5.16 -8.47 -1.97
N PHE A 129 -6.20 -8.08 -2.70
CA PHE A 129 -7.54 -7.92 -2.12
C PHE A 129 -8.06 -9.21 -1.51
N THR A 130 -7.94 -10.34 -2.23
CA THR A 130 -8.34 -11.65 -1.73
C THR A 130 -7.60 -12.00 -0.44
N LYS A 131 -6.27 -11.76 -0.38
CA LYS A 131 -5.46 -12.08 0.78
C LYS A 131 -5.86 -11.26 2.02
N LEU A 132 -6.14 -9.97 1.85
CA LEU A 132 -6.59 -9.09 2.92
C LEU A 132 -7.99 -9.47 3.42
N GLU A 133 -8.91 -9.81 2.52
CA GLU A 133 -10.26 -10.28 2.85
C GLU A 133 -10.23 -11.63 3.60
N GLU A 134 -9.39 -12.58 3.18
CA GLU A 134 -9.18 -13.87 3.87
C GLU A 134 -8.71 -13.66 5.32
N LEU A 135 -7.82 -12.71 5.54
CA LEU A 135 -7.28 -12.37 6.85
C LEU A 135 -8.17 -11.37 7.62
N ARG A 136 -9.33 -10.99 7.09
CA ARG A 136 -10.31 -10.06 7.68
C ARG A 136 -9.71 -8.70 8.03
N GLN A 137 -8.74 -8.24 7.23
CA GLN A 137 -8.08 -6.96 7.42
C GLN A 137 -8.74 -5.86 6.59
N ASN A 138 -8.63 -4.62 7.06
CA ASN A 138 -9.01 -3.45 6.28
C ASN A 138 -7.90 -3.07 5.31
N TYR A 139 -8.25 -2.33 4.26
CA TYR A 139 -7.27 -1.83 3.31
C TYR A 139 -7.63 -0.47 2.73
N VAL A 140 -6.60 0.25 2.31
CA VAL A 140 -6.65 1.41 1.41
C VAL A 140 -5.59 1.20 0.33
N ILE A 141 -6.02 0.86 -0.88
CA ILE A 141 -5.11 0.57 -2.00
C ILE A 141 -5.39 1.55 -3.13
N ARG A 142 -4.33 2.20 -3.64
CA ARG A 142 -4.44 3.05 -4.82
C ARG A 142 -4.61 2.18 -6.05
N LEU A 143 -5.63 2.50 -6.86
CA LEU A 143 -5.93 1.77 -8.09
C LEU A 143 -5.21 2.35 -9.30
N THR A 144 -5.03 1.52 -10.31
CA THR A 144 -4.63 1.94 -11.65
C THR A 144 -5.83 2.53 -12.40
N GLN A 145 -5.58 3.43 -13.35
CA GLN A 145 -6.63 4.08 -14.15
C GLN A 145 -7.46 3.08 -14.96
N LYS A 146 -6.85 1.97 -15.38
CA LYS A 146 -7.45 0.93 -16.22
C LYS A 146 -8.23 -0.12 -15.43
N ARG A 147 -8.14 -0.14 -14.08
CA ARG A 147 -8.89 -1.06 -13.24
C ARG A 147 -10.39 -0.92 -13.52
N LYS A 148 -11.07 -2.03 -13.78
CA LYS A 148 -12.52 -2.05 -13.95
C LYS A 148 -13.18 -2.29 -12.60
N LEU A 149 -14.24 -1.51 -12.33
CA LEU A 149 -15.09 -1.61 -11.16
C LEU A 149 -16.54 -1.85 -11.60
N PHE A 150 -17.26 -2.67 -10.85
CA PHE A 150 -18.67 -2.90 -11.11
C PHE A 150 -19.50 -1.78 -10.48
N PHE A 151 -20.21 -1.05 -11.31
CA PHE A 151 -21.02 0.10 -10.93
C PHE A 151 -22.29 0.17 -11.76
N HIS A 152 -23.45 0.27 -11.11
CA HIS A 152 -24.77 0.32 -11.78
C HIS A 152 -24.95 -0.75 -12.88
N GLY A 153 -24.71 -2.01 -12.52
CA GLY A 153 -24.95 -3.15 -13.42
C GLY A 153 -23.88 -3.41 -14.48
N LYS A 154 -22.80 -2.63 -14.55
CA LYS A 154 -21.74 -2.80 -15.57
C LYS A 154 -20.34 -2.59 -15.02
N TRP A 155 -19.35 -3.17 -15.72
CA TRP A 155 -17.93 -2.94 -15.45
C TRP A 155 -17.45 -1.68 -16.15
N VAL A 156 -16.95 -0.72 -15.37
CA VAL A 156 -16.53 0.61 -15.83
C VAL A 156 -15.06 0.83 -15.43
N PRO A 157 -14.21 1.33 -16.34
CA PRO A 157 -12.86 1.76 -15.96
C PRO A 157 -12.88 2.83 -14.86
N THR A 158 -11.96 2.76 -13.94
CA THR A 158 -11.89 3.66 -12.76
C THR A 158 -11.83 5.13 -13.18
N ILE A 159 -11.08 5.42 -14.26
CA ILE A 159 -10.94 6.80 -14.78
C ILE A 159 -12.28 7.40 -15.28
N GLU A 160 -13.17 6.58 -15.80
CA GLU A 160 -14.51 7.05 -16.20
C GLU A 160 -15.38 7.47 -15.01
N LEU A 161 -15.23 6.78 -13.87
CA LEU A 161 -15.93 7.18 -12.65
C LEU A 161 -15.41 8.52 -12.13
N CYS A 162 -14.12 8.79 -12.30
CA CYS A 162 -13.52 10.07 -11.93
C CYS A 162 -14.07 11.22 -12.75
N SER A 163 -14.21 11.08 -14.08
CA SER A 163 -14.69 12.14 -14.96
C SER A 163 -16.15 12.53 -14.71
N ARG A 164 -16.95 11.61 -14.20
CA ARG A 164 -18.37 11.81 -13.91
C ARG A 164 -18.65 12.41 -12.52
N ARG A 165 -17.61 12.64 -11.70
CA ARG A 165 -17.73 13.09 -10.32
C ARG A 165 -16.90 14.32 -10.04
N LYS A 166 -17.29 15.05 -9.01
CA LYS A 166 -16.55 16.21 -8.49
C LYS A 166 -16.31 16.02 -7.01
N GLY A 167 -15.13 16.36 -6.53
CA GLY A 167 -14.84 16.38 -5.10
C GLY A 167 -15.63 17.50 -4.40
N LYS A 168 -16.37 17.14 -3.35
CA LYS A 168 -17.16 18.10 -2.55
C LYS A 168 -16.56 18.31 -1.15
N VAL A 169 -15.80 17.35 -0.64
CA VAL A 169 -15.17 17.43 0.69
C VAL A 169 -13.75 17.95 0.51
N LYS A 170 -13.45 19.09 1.15
CA LYS A 170 -12.11 19.71 1.12
C LYS A 170 -11.22 19.06 2.17
N LEU A 171 -9.98 18.77 1.81
CA LEU A 171 -8.92 18.27 2.70
C LEU A 171 -7.63 19.05 2.42
N PRO A 172 -7.20 19.95 3.31
CA PRO A 172 -5.85 20.52 3.24
C PRO A 172 -4.84 19.44 3.64
N LEU A 173 -3.78 19.25 2.86
CA LEU A 173 -2.74 18.28 3.14
C LEU A 173 -1.38 18.70 2.60
N PHE A 174 -0.32 18.06 3.11
CA PHE A 174 1.03 18.15 2.57
C PHE A 174 1.29 16.93 1.65
N TYR A 175 1.82 17.21 0.45
CA TYR A 175 2.21 16.16 -0.48
C TYR A 175 3.47 16.59 -1.23
N HIS A 176 4.51 15.75 -1.21
CA HIS A 176 5.84 16.06 -1.76
C HIS A 176 6.38 17.44 -1.32
N GLY A 177 6.27 17.74 -0.01
CA GLY A 177 6.79 18.97 0.57
C GLY A 177 5.99 20.26 0.25
N LYS A 178 4.83 20.14 -0.40
CA LYS A 178 3.98 21.28 -0.77
C LYS A 178 2.60 21.19 -0.11
N LYS A 179 2.05 22.32 0.23
CA LYS A 179 0.64 22.44 0.68
C LYS A 179 -0.29 22.31 -0.51
N HIS A 180 -1.29 21.42 -0.39
CA HIS A 180 -2.35 21.23 -1.38
C HIS A 180 -3.71 21.30 -0.70
N THR A 181 -4.73 21.60 -1.49
CA THR A 181 -6.12 21.39 -1.09
C THR A 181 -6.69 20.29 -1.99
N ALA A 182 -6.86 19.11 -1.42
CA ALA A 182 -7.56 18.02 -2.09
C ALA A 182 -9.07 18.23 -2.03
N TYR A 183 -9.76 17.70 -3.06
CA TYR A 183 -11.21 17.65 -3.12
C TYR A 183 -11.62 16.20 -3.23
N LEU A 184 -12.36 15.70 -2.23
CA LEU A 184 -12.68 14.29 -2.11
C LEU A 184 -14.12 14.01 -2.56
N SER A 185 -14.31 12.83 -3.14
CA SER A 185 -15.62 12.23 -3.44
C SER A 185 -15.52 10.74 -3.19
N HIS A 186 -16.66 10.06 -3.02
CA HIS A 186 -16.67 8.61 -2.90
C HIS A 186 -17.82 8.00 -3.69
N VAL A 187 -17.70 6.71 -3.96
CA VAL A 187 -18.75 5.92 -4.60
C VAL A 187 -18.64 4.45 -4.18
N LYS A 188 -19.79 3.85 -3.93
CA LYS A 188 -19.91 2.42 -3.63
C LYS A 188 -19.80 1.62 -4.92
N VAL A 189 -18.94 0.62 -4.95
CA VAL A 189 -18.62 -0.20 -6.12
C VAL A 189 -18.31 -1.64 -5.70
N LYS A 190 -18.07 -2.55 -6.68
CA LYS A 190 -17.51 -3.88 -6.42
C LYS A 190 -16.24 -4.07 -7.23
N ILE A 191 -15.29 -4.79 -6.66
CA ILE A 191 -14.09 -5.29 -7.35
C ILE A 191 -14.25 -6.78 -7.66
N THR A 192 -13.47 -7.30 -8.61
CA THR A 192 -13.54 -8.72 -9.01
C THR A 192 -13.20 -9.67 -7.86
N ALA A 193 -12.27 -9.28 -7.00
CA ALA A 193 -11.78 -10.10 -5.89
C ALA A 193 -12.76 -10.17 -4.71
N SER A 194 -13.60 -9.16 -4.52
CA SER A 194 -14.53 -9.09 -3.40
C SER A 194 -15.97 -9.30 -3.87
N LYS A 195 -16.70 -10.18 -3.18
CA LYS A 195 -18.15 -10.36 -3.36
C LYS A 195 -18.95 -9.25 -2.66
N LYS A 196 -18.31 -8.51 -1.76
CA LYS A 196 -18.91 -7.44 -0.97
C LYS A 196 -18.79 -6.10 -1.70
N ASP A 197 -19.58 -5.15 -1.26
CA ASP A 197 -19.42 -3.76 -1.67
C ASP A 197 -18.13 -3.19 -1.04
N VAL A 198 -17.41 -2.42 -1.85
CA VAL A 198 -16.25 -1.64 -1.44
C VAL A 198 -16.48 -0.17 -1.82
N TYR A 199 -15.67 0.73 -1.31
CA TYR A 199 -15.79 2.14 -1.58
C TYR A 199 -14.57 2.64 -2.36
N LEU A 200 -14.84 3.34 -3.45
CA LEU A 200 -13.84 4.07 -4.21
C LEU A 200 -13.84 5.53 -3.71
N VAL A 201 -12.73 5.97 -3.14
CA VAL A 201 -12.47 7.36 -2.77
C VAL A 201 -11.64 8.00 -3.88
N LEU A 202 -12.13 9.13 -4.38
CA LEU A 202 -11.53 9.90 -5.46
C LEU A 202 -10.91 11.17 -4.87
N VAL A 203 -9.63 11.40 -5.16
CA VAL A 203 -8.86 12.55 -4.65
C VAL A 203 -8.44 13.41 -5.82
N TYR A 204 -9.01 14.62 -5.89
CA TYR A 204 -8.74 15.61 -6.95
C TYR A 204 -7.83 16.73 -6.41
N GLY A 205 -7.13 17.45 -7.31
CA GLY A 205 -6.37 18.65 -7.00
C GLY A 205 -4.95 18.41 -6.47
N ILE A 206 -4.46 17.16 -6.47
CA ILE A 206 -3.09 16.82 -6.05
C ILE A 206 -2.20 16.53 -7.25
N THR A 207 -2.70 15.74 -8.19
CA THR A 207 -2.00 15.34 -9.41
C THR A 207 -2.86 15.66 -10.62
N GLU A 208 -2.26 15.62 -11.82
CA GLU A 208 -2.96 15.86 -13.09
C GLU A 208 -4.22 14.99 -13.22
N HIS A 209 -4.11 13.72 -12.87
CA HIS A 209 -5.26 12.81 -12.81
C HIS A 209 -5.65 12.53 -11.36
N PRO A 210 -6.95 12.37 -11.06
CA PRO A 210 -7.41 12.02 -9.73
C PRO A 210 -6.74 10.75 -9.20
N MET A 211 -6.37 10.73 -7.92
CA MET A 211 -5.98 9.49 -7.27
C MET A 211 -7.23 8.70 -6.89
N MET A 212 -7.18 7.41 -7.07
CA MET A 212 -8.29 6.47 -6.90
C MET A 212 -7.91 5.48 -5.81
N LEU A 213 -8.52 5.62 -4.64
CA LEU A 213 -8.27 4.78 -3.48
C LEU A 213 -9.47 3.86 -3.26
N VAL A 214 -9.25 2.57 -3.14
CA VAL A 214 -10.30 1.61 -2.80
C VAL A 214 -10.12 1.13 -1.36
N THR A 215 -11.24 1.03 -0.64
CA THR A 215 -11.29 0.52 0.72
C THR A 215 -12.50 -0.39 0.94
N ASN A 216 -12.35 -1.39 1.81
CA ASN A 216 -13.47 -2.23 2.30
C ASN A 216 -14.12 -1.65 3.56
N GLN A 217 -13.61 -0.54 4.10
CA GLN A 217 -14.23 0.17 5.22
C GLN A 217 -15.50 0.88 4.76
N ALA A 218 -16.55 0.82 5.55
CA ALA A 218 -17.79 1.52 5.25
C ALA A 218 -17.58 3.03 5.28
N ILE A 219 -18.19 3.72 4.32
CA ILE A 219 -18.21 5.18 4.26
C ILE A 219 -19.66 5.65 4.40
N SER A 220 -19.97 6.26 5.52
CA SER A 220 -21.30 6.78 5.85
C SER A 220 -21.30 8.31 5.93
N PHE A 221 -20.19 8.91 6.36
CA PHE A 221 -20.05 10.34 6.59
C PHE A 221 -18.84 10.90 5.83
N LYS A 222 -18.76 12.24 5.75
CA LYS A 222 -17.62 12.93 5.12
C LYS A 222 -16.29 12.66 5.86
N GLU A 223 -16.36 12.48 7.16
CA GLU A 223 -15.22 12.15 8.04
C GLU A 223 -14.58 10.82 7.65
N ASP A 224 -15.37 9.83 7.25
CA ASP A 224 -14.86 8.54 6.78
C ASP A 224 -14.06 8.71 5.48
N VAL A 225 -14.54 9.56 4.57
CA VAL A 225 -13.84 9.86 3.30
C VAL A 225 -12.49 10.55 3.59
N ILE A 226 -12.49 11.50 4.53
CA ILE A 226 -11.28 12.22 4.97
C ILE A 226 -10.29 11.20 5.58
N LYS A 227 -10.75 10.37 6.51
CA LYS A 227 -9.93 9.34 7.18
C LYS A 227 -9.24 8.41 6.18
N VAL A 228 -9.95 7.94 5.16
CA VAL A 228 -9.35 7.09 4.10
C VAL A 228 -8.25 7.83 3.35
N ALA A 229 -8.45 9.09 3.00
CA ALA A 229 -7.44 9.89 2.33
C ALA A 229 -6.23 10.17 3.25
N GLU A 230 -6.46 10.55 4.51
CA GLU A 230 -5.40 10.78 5.50
C GLU A 230 -4.54 9.53 5.72
N MET A 231 -5.14 8.34 5.87
CA MET A 231 -4.40 7.07 5.97
C MET A 231 -3.50 6.84 4.75
N TYR A 232 -3.94 7.22 3.55
CA TYR A 232 -3.11 7.07 2.36
C TYR A 232 -1.97 8.09 2.32
N PHE A 233 -2.21 9.33 2.72
CA PHE A 233 -1.20 10.40 2.70
C PHE A 233 -0.28 10.43 3.92
N SER A 234 -0.52 9.61 4.95
CA SER A 234 0.43 9.40 6.07
C SER A 234 1.60 8.48 5.72
N ARG A 235 1.63 7.97 4.49
CA ARG A 235 2.70 7.11 3.94
C ARG A 235 3.97 7.89 3.63
#